data_faa8c59fc7dc1535ccf8a941e6feeba2
#
_entry.id   faa8c59fc7dc1535ccf8a941e6feeba2
#
_cell.length_a   1.000
_cell.length_b   1.000
_cell.length_c   1.000
_cell.angle_alpha   90.00
_cell.angle_beta   90.00
_cell.angle_gamma   90.00
#
_symmetry.space_group_name_H-M   'P 1'
#
loop_
_entity.id
_entity.type
_entity.pdbx_description
1 polymer ?
#
loop_
_entity_poly.entity_id
_entity_poly.type
_entity_poly.pdbx_seq_one_letter_code
_entity_poly.pdbx_strand_id
1 'polypeptide(L)'
;MLKAVLLHPSYFLTTQSLAAIAQYGEKIVFEKHDNFQKQTYRNRCSIATDQGKLSLSLPVKHQKNIRQRYSEVRSEEVFDWNKQHLKSISTAYRTSPYFEFFEREFKELFTSSAVDLFEHNLEITKYLCDQFRIEFPDKFTESYQKINSTSEVLDLRHLVLCKGSSIVVEEKGYPQVFEERTGFLSDLSAIDLLFNLGPRHGLDYLKQVSISAPF
;
A
#
# COMPACT_ATOMS: atom_id res chain seq x y z
N MET A 1 -10.28 -25.49 -2.38
CA MET A 1 -9.67 -24.76 -1.23
C MET A 1 -8.76 -23.71 -1.81
N LEU A 2 -8.81 -22.47 -1.34
CA LEU A 2 -7.99 -21.34 -1.83
C LEU A 2 -6.49 -21.64 -1.68
N LYS A 3 -5.74 -21.60 -2.80
CA LYS A 3 -4.31 -21.93 -2.89
C LYS A 3 -3.44 -20.68 -3.00
N ALA A 4 -3.93 -19.64 -3.70
CA ALA A 4 -3.17 -18.41 -3.92
C ALA A 4 -4.07 -17.17 -3.93
N VAL A 5 -3.50 -16.05 -3.49
CA VAL A 5 -4.09 -14.71 -3.55
C VAL A 5 -3.09 -13.80 -4.24
N LEU A 6 -3.45 -13.32 -5.43
CA LEU A 6 -2.58 -12.45 -6.21
C LEU A 6 -2.72 -10.99 -5.75
N LEU A 7 -1.59 -10.34 -5.50
CA LEU A 7 -1.54 -8.96 -5.03
C LEU A 7 -0.36 -8.23 -5.69
N HIS A 8 -0.48 -6.92 -5.87
CA HIS A 8 0.68 -6.07 -6.18
C HIS A 8 1.26 -5.47 -4.91
N PRO A 9 2.59 -5.47 -4.71
CA PRO A 9 3.19 -4.55 -3.76
C PRO A 9 2.90 -3.12 -4.21
N SER A 10 2.72 -2.20 -3.28
CA SER A 10 2.36 -0.82 -3.61
C SER A 10 3.00 0.18 -2.64
N TYR A 11 3.11 1.42 -3.11
CA TYR A 11 3.74 2.50 -2.36
C TYR A 11 2.91 2.83 -1.12
N PHE A 12 3.45 2.52 0.06
CA PHE A 12 2.73 2.58 1.34
C PHE A 12 1.33 1.99 1.26
N LEU A 13 1.27 0.69 0.99
CA LEU A 13 0.05 -0.13 0.86
C LEU A 13 -1.21 0.53 1.42
N THR A 14 -2.31 0.43 0.71
CA THR A 14 -3.61 0.79 1.31
C THR A 14 -3.93 -0.13 2.48
N THR A 15 -4.73 0.36 3.42
CA THR A 15 -5.28 -0.46 4.52
C THR A 15 -5.90 -1.76 3.99
N GLN A 16 -6.59 -1.70 2.85
CA GLN A 16 -7.21 -2.84 2.17
C GLN A 16 -6.19 -3.87 1.70
N SER A 17 -5.09 -3.43 1.07
CA SER A 17 -4.02 -4.32 0.62
C SER A 17 -3.29 -4.99 1.78
N LEU A 18 -3.05 -4.24 2.87
CA LEU A 18 -2.44 -4.81 4.07
C LEU A 18 -3.41 -5.78 4.79
N ALA A 19 -4.73 -5.50 4.77
CA ALA A 19 -5.73 -6.42 5.28
C ALA A 19 -5.73 -7.76 4.52
N ALA A 20 -5.58 -7.71 3.19
CA ALA A 20 -5.41 -8.93 2.40
C ALA A 20 -4.18 -9.75 2.86
N ILE A 21 -3.03 -9.09 3.10
CA ILE A 21 -1.84 -9.77 3.61
C ILE A 21 -2.11 -10.37 5.00
N ALA A 22 -2.72 -9.62 5.90
CA ALA A 22 -3.02 -10.07 7.27
C ALA A 22 -3.98 -11.28 7.32
N GLN A 23 -4.92 -11.36 6.36
CA GLN A 23 -5.94 -12.40 6.35
C GLN A 23 -5.52 -13.66 5.59
N TYR A 24 -4.72 -13.52 4.54
CA TYR A 24 -4.36 -14.64 3.65
C TYR A 24 -2.93 -15.16 3.87
N GLY A 25 -2.05 -14.38 4.51
CA GLY A 25 -0.71 -14.80 4.95
C GLY A 25 0.11 -15.47 3.84
N GLU A 26 0.57 -16.69 4.08
CA GLU A 26 1.40 -17.48 3.16
C GLU A 26 0.80 -17.78 1.77
N LYS A 27 -0.52 -17.53 1.60
CA LYS A 27 -1.18 -17.69 0.29
C LYS A 27 -0.99 -16.47 -0.61
N ILE A 28 -0.51 -15.36 -0.09
CA ILE A 28 -0.21 -14.17 -0.91
C ILE A 28 0.94 -14.49 -1.87
N VAL A 29 0.72 -14.12 -3.13
CA VAL A 29 1.72 -14.20 -4.21
C VAL A 29 1.79 -12.83 -4.87
N PHE A 30 2.94 -12.19 -4.79
CA PHE A 30 3.14 -10.88 -5.39
C PHE A 30 3.33 -10.98 -6.91
N GLU A 31 2.53 -10.20 -7.65
CA GLU A 31 2.65 -10.09 -9.10
C GLU A 31 3.86 -9.20 -9.48
N LYS A 32 4.85 -9.83 -10.12
CA LYS A 32 6.11 -9.20 -10.52
C LYS A 32 6.18 -8.84 -12.01
N HIS A 33 5.42 -9.54 -12.84
CA HIS A 33 5.56 -9.52 -14.30
C HIS A 33 4.53 -8.66 -15.03
N ASP A 34 3.58 -8.05 -14.31
CA ASP A 34 2.59 -7.13 -14.90
C ASP A 34 3.26 -5.86 -15.41
N ASN A 35 2.62 -5.23 -16.39
CA ASN A 35 3.06 -3.93 -16.89
C ASN A 35 2.72 -2.83 -15.89
N PHE A 36 3.63 -1.87 -15.75
CA PHE A 36 3.39 -0.69 -14.95
C PHE A 36 2.22 0.13 -15.51
N GLN A 37 1.29 0.47 -14.64
CA GLN A 37 0.16 1.34 -14.96
C GLN A 37 0.28 2.64 -14.17
N LYS A 38 0.17 3.76 -14.88
CA LYS A 38 0.12 5.11 -14.30
C LYS A 38 -1.14 5.29 -13.46
N GLN A 39 -1.06 6.21 -12.50
CA GLN A 39 -2.21 6.60 -11.66
C GLN A 39 -2.76 5.44 -10.82
N THR A 40 -1.89 4.57 -10.36
CA THR A 40 -2.20 3.47 -9.45
C THR A 40 -1.40 3.62 -8.16
N TYR A 41 -1.77 2.86 -7.13
CA TYR A 41 -1.03 2.81 -5.86
C TYR A 41 0.36 2.17 -5.99
N ARG A 42 0.76 1.69 -7.17
CA ARG A 42 2.15 1.25 -7.41
C ARG A 42 3.17 2.37 -7.14
N ASN A 43 2.82 3.62 -7.46
CA ASN A 43 3.68 4.78 -7.20
C ASN A 43 2.95 5.93 -6.51
N ARG A 44 1.84 5.67 -5.85
CA ARG A 44 1.06 6.65 -5.09
C ARG A 44 0.60 6.08 -3.76
N CYS A 45 0.43 6.97 -2.77
CA CYS A 45 -0.34 6.66 -1.58
C CYS A 45 -1.24 7.83 -1.23
N SER A 46 -2.27 7.58 -0.45
CA SER A 46 -3.17 8.61 0.08
C SER A 46 -2.99 8.70 1.59
N ILE A 47 -2.84 9.91 2.11
CA ILE A 47 -2.78 10.20 3.55
C ILE A 47 -3.90 11.15 3.95
N ALA A 48 -4.29 11.14 5.23
CA ALA A 48 -5.23 12.09 5.78
C ALA A 48 -4.53 13.44 6.05
N THR A 49 -5.24 14.52 5.75
CA THR A 49 -4.85 15.90 6.16
C THR A 49 -6.09 16.63 6.64
N ASP A 50 -5.91 17.83 7.19
CA ASP A 50 -7.02 18.70 7.61
C ASP A 50 -7.89 19.21 6.44
N GLN A 51 -7.45 19.03 5.20
CA GLN A 51 -8.18 19.36 3.97
C GLN A 51 -8.75 18.10 3.27
N GLY A 52 -8.69 16.94 3.90
CA GLY A 52 -9.09 15.66 3.33
C GLY A 52 -7.90 14.83 2.84
N LYS A 53 -8.13 14.00 1.82
CA LYS A 53 -7.07 13.12 1.29
C LYS A 53 -6.00 13.90 0.52
N LEU A 54 -4.75 13.68 0.87
CA LEU A 54 -3.58 14.13 0.11
C LEU A 54 -2.94 12.93 -0.59
N SER A 55 -2.80 13.02 -1.93
CA SER A 55 -2.09 11.99 -2.70
C SER A 55 -0.61 12.36 -2.83
N LEU A 56 0.25 11.49 -2.35
CA LEU A 56 1.70 11.55 -2.54
C LEU A 56 2.09 10.64 -3.71
N SER A 57 2.79 11.19 -4.69
CA SER A 57 3.17 10.45 -5.91
C SER A 57 4.68 10.39 -6.04
N LEU A 58 5.23 9.17 -6.00
CA LEU A 58 6.62 8.90 -6.30
C LEU A 58 6.85 9.08 -7.81
N PRO A 59 7.71 10.00 -8.24
CA PRO A 59 7.97 10.23 -9.65
C PRO A 59 8.75 9.06 -10.25
N VAL A 60 8.37 8.62 -11.45
CA VAL A 60 9.01 7.47 -12.11
C VAL A 60 9.46 7.81 -13.53
N LYS A 61 10.60 7.25 -13.92
CA LYS A 61 11.15 7.36 -15.28
C LYS A 61 10.24 6.64 -16.26
N HIS A 62 9.77 7.37 -17.26
CA HIS A 62 8.91 6.81 -18.31
C HIS A 62 9.68 6.59 -19.59
N GLN A 63 9.59 5.38 -20.11
CA GLN A 63 10.00 5.09 -21.49
C GLN A 63 8.81 5.36 -22.42
N LYS A 64 8.98 6.29 -23.36
CA LYS A 64 7.94 6.60 -24.36
C LYS A 64 7.74 5.38 -25.26
N ASN A 65 6.47 5.03 -25.52
CA ASN A 65 6.07 3.97 -26.46
C ASN A 65 6.49 2.53 -26.12
N ILE A 66 6.98 2.27 -24.90
CA ILE A 66 7.33 0.93 -24.44
C ILE A 66 6.46 0.58 -23.22
N ARG A 67 5.86 -0.62 -23.24
CA ARG A 67 5.22 -1.18 -22.06
C ARG A 67 6.32 -1.68 -21.12
N GLN A 68 6.57 -0.93 -20.07
CA GLN A 68 7.59 -1.26 -19.07
C GLN A 68 6.99 -2.20 -18.04
N ARG A 69 7.70 -3.27 -17.67
CA ARG A 69 7.29 -4.14 -16.56
C ARG A 69 7.40 -3.37 -15.24
N TYR A 70 6.51 -3.68 -14.32
CA TYR A 70 6.51 -3.04 -13.01
C TYR A 70 7.85 -3.21 -12.27
N SER A 71 8.47 -4.39 -12.35
CA SER A 71 9.78 -4.68 -11.77
C SER A 71 10.97 -3.96 -12.42
N GLU A 72 10.77 -3.25 -13.53
CA GLU A 72 11.83 -2.52 -14.25
C GLU A 72 11.71 -0.99 -14.07
N VAL A 73 10.69 -0.54 -13.33
CA VAL A 73 10.42 0.89 -13.15
C VAL A 73 11.34 1.49 -12.09
N ARG A 74 11.98 2.60 -12.43
CA ARG A 74 12.84 3.36 -11.52
C ARG A 74 12.25 4.72 -11.21
N SER A 75 12.57 5.22 -10.03
CA SER A 75 12.25 6.59 -9.64
C SER A 75 12.95 7.60 -10.53
N GLU A 76 12.33 8.76 -10.67
CA GLU A 76 12.93 9.93 -11.32
C GLU A 76 13.44 10.91 -10.24
N GLU A 77 14.67 11.39 -10.43
CA GLU A 77 15.37 12.24 -9.46
C GLU A 77 15.24 13.74 -9.79
N VAL A 78 14.06 14.14 -10.32
CA VAL A 78 13.84 15.55 -10.75
C VAL A 78 13.76 16.50 -9.56
N PHE A 79 13.35 16.01 -8.39
CA PHE A 79 13.28 16.75 -7.12
C PHE A 79 13.37 15.78 -5.94
N ASP A 80 13.67 16.32 -4.77
CA ASP A 80 13.77 15.54 -3.52
C ASP A 80 12.40 15.05 -3.05
N TRP A 81 11.74 14.17 -3.82
CA TRP A 81 10.41 13.62 -3.52
C TRP A 81 10.37 12.91 -2.14
N ASN A 82 11.45 12.21 -1.79
CA ASN A 82 11.61 11.52 -0.52
C ASN A 82 11.52 12.49 0.67
N LYS A 83 12.23 13.62 0.64
CA LYS A 83 12.15 14.65 1.67
C LYS A 83 10.77 15.31 1.72
N GLN A 84 10.18 15.56 0.54
CA GLN A 84 8.85 16.16 0.46
C GLN A 84 7.77 15.22 1.04
N HIS A 85 7.80 13.95 0.69
CA HIS A 85 6.86 12.95 1.21
C HIS A 85 7.02 12.79 2.73
N LEU A 86 8.25 12.62 3.21
CA LEU A 86 8.54 12.53 4.63
C LEU A 86 8.02 13.76 5.39
N LYS A 87 8.24 14.97 4.87
CA LYS A 87 7.74 16.21 5.46
C LYS A 87 6.21 16.23 5.51
N SER A 88 5.53 15.85 4.42
CA SER A 88 4.08 15.82 4.33
C SER A 88 3.48 14.84 5.34
N ILE A 89 4.04 13.62 5.42
CA ILE A 89 3.59 12.59 6.36
C ILE A 89 3.85 13.02 7.82
N SER A 90 5.04 13.54 8.12
CA SER A 90 5.36 14.03 9.46
C SER A 90 4.45 15.18 9.89
N THR A 91 4.10 16.09 8.96
CA THR A 91 3.18 17.20 9.24
C THR A 91 1.77 16.69 9.51
N ALA A 92 1.30 15.70 8.73
CA ALA A 92 -0.04 15.16 8.86
C ALA A 92 -0.23 14.34 10.14
N TYR A 93 0.78 13.58 10.57
CA TYR A 93 0.65 12.59 11.65
C TYR A 93 1.38 12.93 12.95
N ARG A 94 2.03 14.09 13.06
CA ARG A 94 2.77 14.49 14.28
C ARG A 94 1.91 14.43 15.56
N THR A 95 0.63 14.68 15.44
CA THR A 95 -0.31 14.68 16.59
C THR A 95 -1.04 13.35 16.76
N SER A 96 -0.79 12.37 15.89
CA SER A 96 -1.38 11.04 16.05
C SER A 96 -0.73 10.28 17.23
N PRO A 97 -1.49 9.42 17.91
CA PRO A 97 -1.04 8.80 19.17
C PRO A 97 0.23 7.98 19.07
N TYR A 98 0.52 7.40 17.89
CA TYR A 98 1.63 6.46 17.75
C TYR A 98 2.75 6.95 16.84
N PHE A 99 2.65 8.10 16.17
CA PHE A 99 3.65 8.57 15.19
C PHE A 99 5.07 8.64 15.78
N GLU A 100 5.23 9.21 16.99
CA GLU A 100 6.53 9.38 17.63
C GLU A 100 7.27 8.06 17.85
N PHE A 101 6.54 6.96 18.10
CA PHE A 101 7.13 5.63 18.32
C PHE A 101 7.79 5.07 17.06
N PHE A 102 7.26 5.43 15.87
CA PHE A 102 7.71 4.90 14.60
C PHE A 102 8.56 5.90 13.80
N GLU A 103 8.60 7.17 14.18
CA GLU A 103 9.20 8.25 13.40
C GLU A 103 10.65 7.96 12.96
N ARG A 104 11.47 7.41 13.86
CA ARG A 104 12.89 7.14 13.58
C ARG A 104 13.05 6.08 12.47
N GLU A 105 12.43 4.91 12.65
CA GLU A 105 12.51 3.81 11.68
C GLU A 105 11.82 4.17 10.36
N PHE A 106 10.70 4.87 10.45
CA PHE A 106 9.98 5.36 9.29
C PHE A 106 10.82 6.29 8.41
N LYS A 107 11.66 7.14 9.00
CA LYS A 107 12.58 8.03 8.25
C LYS A 107 13.59 7.26 7.42
N GLU A 108 13.98 6.07 7.82
CA GLU A 108 14.95 5.24 7.09
C GLU A 108 14.44 4.84 5.71
N LEU A 109 13.12 4.71 5.52
CA LEU A 109 12.48 4.43 4.23
C LEU A 109 12.68 5.55 3.19
N PHE A 110 13.12 6.74 3.61
CA PHE A 110 13.29 7.93 2.77
C PHE A 110 14.75 8.33 2.59
N THR A 111 15.71 7.45 2.84
CA THR A 111 17.14 7.76 2.75
C THR A 111 17.63 7.95 1.33
N SER A 112 16.99 7.33 0.33
CA SER A 112 17.33 7.45 -1.09
C SER A 112 16.17 7.98 -1.91
N SER A 113 16.47 8.83 -2.90
CA SER A 113 15.54 9.25 -3.95
C SER A 113 15.63 8.38 -5.21
N ALA A 114 16.77 7.66 -5.37
CA ALA A 114 17.01 6.75 -6.49
C ALA A 114 16.64 5.33 -6.08
N VAL A 115 15.42 4.88 -6.44
CA VAL A 115 14.92 3.56 -6.07
C VAL A 115 14.39 2.78 -7.27
N ASP A 116 14.55 1.47 -7.23
CA ASP A 116 13.77 0.54 -8.05
C ASP A 116 12.38 0.41 -7.41
N LEU A 117 11.34 0.83 -8.13
CA LEU A 117 10.00 1.01 -7.57
C LEU A 117 9.42 -0.28 -6.94
N PHE A 118 9.61 -1.41 -7.60
CA PHE A 118 9.10 -2.69 -7.12
C PHE A 118 9.76 -3.10 -5.81
N GLU A 119 11.11 -3.08 -5.77
CA GLU A 119 11.90 -3.46 -4.59
C GLU A 119 11.63 -2.50 -3.42
N HIS A 120 11.56 -1.19 -3.69
CA HIS A 120 11.21 -0.20 -2.66
C HIS A 120 9.81 -0.45 -2.06
N ASN A 121 8.84 -0.82 -2.89
CA ASN A 121 7.50 -1.16 -2.40
C ASN A 121 7.49 -2.47 -1.59
N LEU A 122 8.36 -3.43 -1.90
CA LEU A 122 8.54 -4.62 -1.07
C LEU A 122 9.17 -4.27 0.29
N GLU A 123 10.18 -3.40 0.32
CA GLU A 123 10.79 -2.93 1.57
C GLU A 123 9.77 -2.23 2.46
N ILE A 124 8.94 -1.33 1.88
CA ILE A 124 7.84 -0.67 2.61
C ILE A 124 6.81 -1.70 3.09
N THR A 125 6.46 -2.68 2.25
CA THR A 125 5.52 -3.75 2.62
C THR A 125 6.07 -4.56 3.79
N LYS A 126 7.35 -4.91 3.74
CA LYS A 126 8.02 -5.63 4.83
C LYS A 126 8.03 -4.82 6.11
N TYR A 127 8.40 -3.53 6.03
CA TYR A 127 8.34 -2.63 7.18
C TYR A 127 6.94 -2.63 7.82
N LEU A 128 5.87 -2.47 7.03
CA LEU A 128 4.50 -2.47 7.55
C LEU A 128 4.13 -3.83 8.16
N CYS A 129 4.51 -4.93 7.53
CA CYS A 129 4.28 -6.28 8.07
C CYS A 129 4.97 -6.44 9.43
N ASP A 130 6.23 -6.01 9.55
CA ASP A 130 7.00 -6.08 10.80
C ASP A 130 6.33 -5.25 11.90
N GLN A 131 5.88 -4.02 11.61
CA GLN A 131 5.21 -3.16 12.57
C GLN A 131 3.89 -3.79 13.08
N PHE A 132 3.09 -4.38 12.21
CA PHE A 132 1.83 -5.04 12.58
C PHE A 132 2.00 -6.49 13.04
N ARG A 133 3.24 -7.02 13.08
CA ARG A 133 3.55 -8.42 13.41
C ARG A 133 2.83 -9.41 12.50
N ILE A 134 2.79 -9.10 11.22
CA ILE A 134 2.29 -9.93 10.13
C ILE A 134 3.49 -10.59 9.46
N GLU A 135 3.42 -11.86 9.16
CA GLU A 135 4.45 -12.54 8.37
C GLU A 135 4.51 -11.96 6.96
N PHE A 136 5.71 -11.56 6.53
CA PHE A 136 5.91 -11.00 5.19
C PHE A 136 5.81 -12.10 4.13
N PRO A 137 4.92 -11.97 3.12
CA PRO A 137 4.83 -12.93 2.03
C PRO A 137 6.06 -12.84 1.12
N ASP A 138 6.69 -13.97 0.83
CA ASP A 138 7.92 -14.06 0.03
C ASP A 138 7.74 -14.75 -1.34
N LYS A 139 6.49 -15.03 -1.73
CA LYS A 139 6.16 -15.71 -2.99
C LYS A 139 5.88 -14.70 -4.10
N PHE A 140 6.39 -15.00 -5.30
CA PHE A 140 6.22 -14.17 -6.49
C PHE A 140 5.68 -15.00 -7.64
N THR A 141 4.97 -14.33 -8.57
CA THR A 141 4.58 -14.97 -9.84
C THR A 141 5.82 -15.26 -10.69
N GLU A 142 5.81 -16.37 -11.43
CA GLU A 142 6.87 -16.72 -12.40
C GLU A 142 6.62 -16.03 -13.75
N SER A 143 5.39 -15.73 -14.08
CA SER A 143 4.97 -15.03 -15.30
C SER A 143 3.64 -14.33 -15.09
N TYR A 144 3.38 -13.28 -15.89
CA TYR A 144 2.06 -12.65 -15.90
C TYR A 144 1.01 -13.56 -16.54
N GLN A 145 -0.07 -13.78 -15.83
CA GLN A 145 -1.24 -14.48 -16.33
C GLN A 145 -2.49 -13.63 -16.09
N LYS A 146 -3.30 -13.51 -17.14
CA LYS A 146 -4.63 -12.93 -16.99
C LYS A 146 -5.53 -13.99 -16.36
N ILE A 147 -5.70 -13.90 -15.06
CA ILE A 147 -6.51 -14.84 -14.27
C ILE A 147 -7.73 -14.07 -13.77
N ASN A 148 -8.90 -14.69 -13.84
CA ASN A 148 -10.05 -14.26 -13.07
C ASN A 148 -10.07 -15.05 -11.76
N SER A 149 -10.69 -14.51 -10.71
CA SER A 149 -10.85 -15.23 -9.45
C SER A 149 -11.58 -16.57 -9.69
N THR A 150 -11.11 -17.59 -9.00
CA THR A 150 -11.67 -18.95 -9.01
C THR A 150 -11.76 -19.47 -7.58
N SER A 151 -12.30 -20.67 -7.38
CA SER A 151 -12.31 -21.31 -6.06
C SER A 151 -10.90 -21.63 -5.50
N GLU A 152 -9.87 -21.59 -6.35
CA GLU A 152 -8.48 -21.88 -5.97
C GLU A 152 -7.56 -20.64 -5.98
N VAL A 153 -7.87 -19.63 -6.80
CA VAL A 153 -7.06 -18.41 -6.93
C VAL A 153 -7.97 -17.19 -6.77
N LEU A 154 -7.63 -16.33 -5.82
CA LEU A 154 -8.27 -15.04 -5.60
C LEU A 154 -7.41 -13.93 -6.20
N ASP A 155 -7.93 -13.22 -7.20
CA ASP A 155 -7.22 -12.12 -7.84
C ASP A 155 -7.56 -10.78 -7.18
N LEU A 156 -6.67 -10.28 -6.35
CA LEU A 156 -6.78 -8.97 -5.67
C LEU A 156 -5.87 -7.90 -6.28
N ARG A 157 -5.29 -8.15 -7.47
CA ARG A 157 -4.39 -7.19 -8.12
C ARG A 157 -5.05 -5.84 -8.41
N HIS A 158 -6.37 -5.79 -8.55
CA HIS A 158 -7.11 -4.54 -8.73
C HIS A 158 -7.18 -3.66 -7.48
N LEU A 159 -6.79 -4.13 -6.28
CA LEU A 159 -6.64 -3.26 -5.10
C LEU A 159 -5.61 -2.14 -5.31
N VAL A 160 -4.71 -2.30 -6.27
CA VAL A 160 -3.73 -1.26 -6.61
C VAL A 160 -4.33 -0.10 -7.44
N LEU A 161 -5.57 -0.23 -7.91
CA LEU A 161 -6.22 0.81 -8.73
C LEU A 161 -6.80 1.91 -7.83
N CYS A 162 -6.40 3.15 -8.06
CA CYS A 162 -6.96 4.32 -7.35
C CYS A 162 -8.44 4.57 -7.70
N LYS A 163 -8.92 4.06 -8.83
CA LYS A 163 -10.32 4.18 -9.30
C LYS A 163 -10.69 2.96 -10.14
N GLY A 164 -11.97 2.59 -10.10
CA GLY A 164 -12.49 1.54 -10.97
C GLY A 164 -12.04 0.13 -10.58
N SER A 165 -11.64 -0.09 -9.33
CA SER A 165 -11.45 -1.44 -8.82
C SER A 165 -12.76 -2.22 -8.88
N SER A 166 -12.69 -3.47 -9.33
CA SER A 166 -13.80 -4.42 -9.28
C SER A 166 -13.93 -5.12 -7.93
N ILE A 167 -12.95 -4.91 -7.06
CA ILE A 167 -12.92 -5.50 -5.71
C ILE A 167 -13.76 -4.64 -4.79
N VAL A 168 -14.69 -5.26 -4.09
CA VAL A 168 -15.53 -4.60 -3.09
C VAL A 168 -14.86 -4.77 -1.74
N VAL A 169 -14.63 -3.65 -1.05
CA VAL A 169 -14.06 -3.64 0.28
C VAL A 169 -14.97 -2.85 1.22
N GLU A 170 -15.32 -3.48 2.33
CA GLU A 170 -16.07 -2.84 3.40
C GLU A 170 -15.14 -2.58 4.58
N GLU A 171 -14.89 -1.31 4.84
CA GLU A 171 -14.10 -0.82 5.96
C GLU A 171 -15.02 -0.22 7.02
N LYS A 172 -14.81 -0.61 8.26
CA LYS A 172 -15.39 0.11 9.41
C LYS A 172 -14.57 1.36 9.68
N GLY A 173 -15.20 2.42 10.19
CA GLY A 173 -14.48 3.59 10.66
C GLY A 173 -13.55 3.25 11.83
N TYR A 174 -12.41 3.96 11.91
CA TYR A 174 -11.52 3.99 13.07
C TYR A 174 -11.12 5.44 13.33
N PRO A 175 -10.71 5.81 14.58
CA PRO A 175 -10.31 7.17 14.90
C PRO A 175 -9.16 7.66 14.02
N GLN A 176 -9.35 8.80 13.35
CA GLN A 176 -8.35 9.47 12.52
C GLN A 176 -8.08 10.88 13.05
N VAL A 177 -6.84 11.37 12.92
CA VAL A 177 -6.42 12.69 13.48
C VAL A 177 -7.35 13.84 13.06
N PHE A 178 -7.88 13.80 11.84
CA PHE A 178 -8.69 14.88 11.28
C PHE A 178 -10.17 14.52 11.16
N GLU A 179 -10.62 13.42 11.77
CA GLU A 179 -12.00 12.90 11.61
C GLU A 179 -13.08 13.92 11.95
N GLU A 180 -12.86 14.75 12.98
CA GLU A 180 -13.81 15.81 13.36
C GLU A 180 -14.04 16.85 12.25
N ARG A 181 -13.06 17.04 11.36
CA ARG A 181 -13.13 18.03 10.27
C ARG A 181 -13.52 17.42 8.93
N THR A 182 -13.07 16.20 8.65
CA THR A 182 -13.18 15.58 7.33
C THR A 182 -14.18 14.44 7.29
N GLY A 183 -14.67 13.99 8.43
CA GLY A 183 -15.28 12.68 8.57
C GLY A 183 -14.26 11.55 8.36
N PHE A 184 -14.71 10.31 8.45
CA PHE A 184 -13.85 9.15 8.19
C PHE A 184 -13.44 9.10 6.71
N LEU A 185 -12.14 9.00 6.47
CA LEU A 185 -11.55 8.84 5.15
C LEU A 185 -11.14 7.39 4.93
N SER A 186 -11.85 6.67 4.06
CA SER A 186 -11.52 5.29 3.67
C SER A 186 -10.33 5.24 2.70
N ASP A 187 -9.84 4.06 2.36
CA ASP A 187 -8.82 3.84 1.31
C ASP A 187 -7.57 4.73 1.47
N LEU A 188 -7.11 4.86 2.71
CA LEU A 188 -5.84 5.50 3.03
C LEU A 188 -4.71 4.47 3.06
N SER A 189 -3.49 4.97 3.02
CA SER A 189 -2.30 4.17 3.29
C SER A 189 -2.37 3.55 4.69
N ALA A 190 -1.87 2.33 4.83
CA ALA A 190 -1.81 1.62 6.11
C ALA A 190 -0.98 2.33 7.20
N ILE A 191 -0.15 3.33 6.84
CA ILE A 191 0.51 4.19 7.83
C ILE A 191 -0.51 5.02 8.63
N ASP A 192 -1.65 5.40 8.04
CA ASP A 192 -2.73 6.07 8.76
C ASP A 192 -3.25 5.19 9.89
N LEU A 193 -3.49 3.93 9.59
CA LEU A 193 -3.90 2.94 10.59
C LEU A 193 -2.82 2.73 11.68
N LEU A 194 -1.55 2.61 11.27
CA LEU A 194 -0.43 2.43 12.18
C LEU A 194 -0.29 3.59 13.16
N PHE A 195 -0.35 4.82 12.66
CA PHE A 195 -0.13 6.01 13.48
C PHE A 195 -1.33 6.37 14.37
N ASN A 196 -2.55 5.98 13.99
CA ASN A 196 -3.76 6.26 14.78
C ASN A 196 -4.11 5.13 15.76
N LEU A 197 -4.01 3.85 15.37
CA LEU A 197 -4.41 2.71 16.22
C LEU A 197 -3.24 1.95 16.83
N GLY A 198 -2.04 2.10 16.27
CA GLY A 198 -0.87 1.31 16.63
C GLY A 198 -0.96 -0.16 16.17
N PRO A 199 0.08 -0.96 16.46
CA PRO A 199 0.22 -2.32 15.91
C PRO A 199 -0.91 -3.27 16.29
N ARG A 200 -1.28 -3.30 17.57
CA ARG A 200 -2.22 -4.30 18.11
C ARG A 200 -3.64 -4.06 17.60
N HIS A 201 -4.19 -2.89 17.86
CA HIS A 201 -5.55 -2.57 17.44
C HIS A 201 -5.66 -2.46 15.91
N GLY A 202 -4.59 -1.99 15.25
CA GLY A 202 -4.52 -1.99 13.79
C GLY A 202 -4.56 -3.40 13.20
N LEU A 203 -3.86 -4.39 13.78
CA LEU A 203 -3.94 -5.78 13.34
C LEU A 203 -5.36 -6.36 13.55
N ASP A 204 -5.98 -6.06 14.69
CA ASP A 204 -7.35 -6.50 14.97
C ASP A 204 -8.33 -5.89 13.94
N TYR A 205 -8.12 -4.64 13.56
CA TYR A 205 -8.89 -3.98 12.51
C TYR A 205 -8.69 -4.64 11.15
N LEU A 206 -7.45 -4.88 10.73
CA LEU A 206 -7.12 -5.50 9.43
C LEU A 206 -7.80 -6.87 9.24
N LYS A 207 -7.95 -7.64 10.32
CA LYS A 207 -8.63 -8.93 10.30
C LYS A 207 -10.15 -8.83 10.12
N GLN A 208 -10.74 -7.65 10.35
CA GLN A 208 -12.19 -7.41 10.24
C GLN A 208 -12.60 -6.76 8.92
N VAL A 209 -11.65 -6.28 8.12
CA VAL A 209 -11.92 -5.71 6.78
C VAL A 209 -12.48 -6.81 5.88
N SER A 210 -13.64 -6.56 5.30
CA SER A 210 -14.27 -7.50 4.36
C SER A 210 -13.78 -7.23 2.95
N ILE A 211 -13.20 -8.24 2.30
CA ILE A 211 -12.66 -8.14 0.93
C ILE A 211 -13.34 -9.19 0.06
N SER A 212 -14.04 -8.77 -0.98
CA SER A 212 -14.67 -9.64 -1.95
C SER A 212 -14.29 -9.26 -3.38
N ALA A 213 -13.83 -10.23 -4.15
CA ALA A 213 -13.57 -10.08 -5.57
C ALA A 213 -14.69 -10.76 -6.39
N PRO A 214 -15.02 -10.23 -7.57
CA PRO A 214 -15.93 -10.92 -8.48
C PRO A 214 -15.32 -12.24 -8.95
N PHE A 215 -16.12 -13.25 -9.04
CA PHE A 215 -15.78 -14.56 -9.62
C PHE A 215 -15.89 -14.54 -11.14
#